data_10ee4e487f512003b70205c839e1d177
#
_entry.id   10ee4e487f512003b70205c839e1d177
#
_cell.length_a   1.000
_cell.length_b   1.000
_cell.length_c   1.000
_cell.angle_alpha   90.00
_cell.angle_beta   90.00
_cell.angle_gamma   90.00
#
_symmetry.space_group_name_H-M   'P 1'
#
loop_
_entity.id
_entity.type
_entity.pdbx_description
1 polymer ?
#
loop_
_entity_poly.entity_id
_entity_poly.type
_entity_poly.pdbx_seq_one_letter_code
_entity_poly.pdbx_strand_id
1 'polypeptide(L)'
;SIAGFLLILSQAFSVVANLLGGYYADKFGRKKMMVISSLAQGISYLIFALASSPWLDSPAISFICFTVISLFTSIYWPASQAMVADVVKEKDRSSVFAIFYTSTNIAVVIGPVLGGFFYKDYRFFLLLAAGLLNILLSIVLKIWIAETAPPYKESVGTKKNWIMALGTQLKDYQVIVRDRTFLMFILAGVLIGQTFMQLDLLLPVYVDEMVATQSLFSIGSWSLEIQSTQAFGLILAENGLVVAIFTIMVTKWMSKYKEKNVFIVSSFIYAMAVIMFSQTNLIWGLMFAMLLFSFAELMTAGIQQSFISEIAPENQRGKYFAAASLRFTFSKMIAPLSIPMSAWFGFEWTFLIIAILAVISAFIYYVMFKQFEMKKRNLQAVKQL
;
A
#
# COMPACT_ATOMS: atom_id res chain seq x y z
N SER A 1 -13.71 -9.28 16.70
CA SER A 1 -12.83 -10.45 16.83
C SER A 1 -11.46 -10.06 17.33
N ILE A 2 -10.79 -10.92 18.13
CA ILE A 2 -9.44 -10.69 18.66
C ILE A 2 -8.44 -10.48 17.50
N ALA A 3 -8.57 -11.26 16.44
CA ALA A 3 -7.70 -11.15 15.26
C ALA A 3 -7.73 -9.74 14.63
N GLY A 4 -8.91 -9.14 14.48
CA GLY A 4 -9.02 -7.78 13.93
C GLY A 4 -8.35 -6.73 14.81
N PHE A 5 -8.51 -6.82 16.14
CA PHE A 5 -7.82 -5.92 17.08
C PHE A 5 -6.30 -6.07 17.01
N LEU A 6 -5.80 -7.30 16.93
CA LEU A 6 -4.37 -7.58 16.80
C LEU A 6 -3.81 -7.04 15.48
N LEU A 7 -4.56 -7.13 14.37
CA LEU A 7 -4.16 -6.53 13.10
C LEU A 7 -4.08 -5.01 13.17
N ILE A 8 -5.05 -4.35 13.80
CA ILE A 8 -5.01 -2.89 14.02
C ILE A 8 -3.76 -2.50 14.79
N LEU A 9 -3.45 -3.23 15.86
CA LEU A 9 -2.27 -2.99 16.70
C LEU A 9 -0.97 -3.18 15.90
N SER A 10 -0.86 -4.25 15.12
CA SER A 10 0.28 -4.52 14.23
C SER A 10 0.47 -3.40 13.20
N GLN A 11 -0.61 -2.93 12.58
CA GLN A 11 -0.55 -1.82 11.63
C GLN A 11 -0.16 -0.50 12.28
N ALA A 12 -0.63 -0.21 13.50
CA ALA A 12 -0.23 0.98 14.25
C ALA A 12 1.29 0.97 14.53
N PHE A 13 1.85 -0.16 14.96
CA PHE A 13 3.30 -0.30 15.14
C PHE A 13 4.07 -0.11 13.81
N SER A 14 3.57 -0.67 12.71
CA SER A 14 4.18 -0.52 11.39
C SER A 14 4.20 0.93 10.90
N VAL A 15 3.14 1.70 11.18
CA VAL A 15 3.07 3.13 10.87
C VAL A 15 4.13 3.91 11.64
N VAL A 16 4.24 3.69 12.96
CA VAL A 16 5.27 4.32 13.79
C VAL A 16 6.67 3.94 13.30
N ALA A 17 6.88 2.67 12.98
CA ALA A 17 8.13 2.18 12.42
C ALA A 17 8.49 2.82 11.07
N ASN A 18 7.53 3.04 10.20
CA ASN A 18 7.73 3.73 8.92
C ASN A 18 8.16 5.20 9.11
N LEU A 19 7.48 5.92 10.01
CA LEU A 19 7.82 7.31 10.33
C LEU A 19 9.23 7.42 10.94
N LEU A 20 9.61 6.48 11.80
CA LEU A 20 10.94 6.44 12.41
C LEU A 20 12.00 5.86 11.49
N GLY A 21 11.61 5.06 10.49
CA GLY A 21 12.53 4.36 9.59
C GLY A 21 13.46 5.31 8.84
N GLY A 22 12.93 6.43 8.35
CA GLY A 22 13.74 7.49 7.71
C GLY A 22 14.77 8.09 8.67
N TYR A 23 14.35 8.45 9.88
CA TYR A 23 15.25 8.98 10.91
C TYR A 23 16.35 7.99 11.29
N TYR A 24 16.02 6.73 11.50
CA TYR A 24 17.00 5.71 11.83
C TYR A 24 17.93 5.39 10.66
N ALA A 25 17.44 5.42 9.41
CA ALA A 25 18.25 5.26 8.22
C ALA A 25 19.31 6.37 8.09
N ASP A 26 18.92 7.61 8.39
CA ASP A 26 19.87 8.74 8.35
C ASP A 26 20.86 8.71 9.53
N LYS A 27 20.44 8.23 10.71
CA LYS A 27 21.28 8.20 11.91
C LYS A 27 22.25 7.03 11.96
N PHE A 28 21.79 5.84 11.63
CA PHE A 28 22.55 4.59 11.75
C PHE A 28 23.19 4.12 10.42
N GLY A 29 22.78 4.73 9.33
CA GLY A 29 23.20 4.36 7.97
C GLY A 29 22.12 3.54 7.25
N ARG A 30 21.96 3.83 5.95
CA ARG A 30 20.93 3.20 5.11
C ARG A 30 21.19 1.72 4.88
N LYS A 31 22.43 1.37 4.53
CA LYS A 31 22.87 -0.02 4.40
C LYS A 31 22.62 -0.81 5.69
N LYS A 32 23.05 -0.25 6.83
CA LYS A 32 22.92 -0.93 8.12
C LYS A 32 21.46 -1.21 8.48
N MET A 33 20.57 -0.25 8.25
CA MET A 33 19.13 -0.44 8.49
C MET A 33 18.52 -1.47 7.56
N MET A 34 18.88 -1.51 6.28
CA MET A 34 18.41 -2.52 5.34
C MET A 34 18.90 -3.92 5.72
N VAL A 35 20.17 -4.08 6.09
CA VAL A 35 20.76 -5.37 6.52
C VAL A 35 20.09 -5.90 7.79
N ILE A 36 19.91 -5.05 8.80
CA ILE A 36 19.25 -5.43 10.06
C ILE A 36 17.79 -5.81 9.79
N SER A 37 17.09 -5.02 8.99
CA SER A 37 15.67 -5.25 8.70
C SER A 37 15.46 -6.56 7.92
N SER A 38 16.25 -6.82 6.88
CA SER A 38 16.13 -8.06 6.11
C SER A 38 16.54 -9.30 6.94
N LEU A 39 17.56 -9.19 7.80
CA LEU A 39 17.95 -10.27 8.70
C LEU A 39 16.84 -10.58 9.72
N ALA A 40 16.28 -9.55 10.36
CA ALA A 40 15.21 -9.71 11.33
C ALA A 40 13.93 -10.30 10.69
N GLN A 41 13.57 -9.87 9.48
CA GLN A 41 12.50 -10.48 8.70
C GLN A 41 12.80 -11.94 8.40
N GLY A 42 14.00 -12.27 7.93
CA GLY A 42 14.41 -13.62 7.61
C GLY A 42 14.30 -14.57 8.81
N ILE A 43 14.84 -14.16 9.96
CA ILE A 43 14.73 -14.94 11.21
C ILE A 43 13.26 -15.09 11.63
N SER A 44 12.47 -14.02 11.55
CA SER A 44 11.04 -14.06 11.89
C SER A 44 10.25 -15.00 10.97
N TYR A 45 10.55 -15.04 9.66
CA TYR A 45 9.94 -15.99 8.73
C TYR A 45 10.32 -17.45 9.07
N LEU A 46 11.56 -17.71 9.48
CA LEU A 46 11.96 -19.08 9.91
C LEU A 46 11.21 -19.53 11.17
N ILE A 47 11.08 -18.62 12.15
CA ILE A 47 10.30 -18.90 13.38
C ILE A 47 8.82 -19.07 13.01
N PHE A 48 8.29 -18.25 12.10
CA PHE A 48 6.93 -18.37 11.62
C PHE A 48 6.68 -19.70 10.90
N ALA A 49 7.62 -20.16 10.08
CA ALA A 49 7.55 -21.48 9.45
C ALA A 49 7.43 -22.58 10.52
N LEU A 50 8.27 -22.58 11.54
CA LEU A 50 8.21 -23.52 12.64
C LEU A 50 6.89 -23.43 13.42
N ALA A 51 6.45 -22.21 13.76
CA ALA A 51 5.20 -21.95 14.47
C ALA A 51 3.94 -22.34 13.69
N SER A 52 4.06 -22.47 12.37
CA SER A 52 2.99 -22.89 11.46
C SER A 52 3.14 -24.34 10.99
N SER A 53 4.09 -25.06 11.55
CA SER A 53 4.33 -26.48 11.22
C SER A 53 3.48 -27.40 12.09
N PRO A 54 3.27 -28.67 11.65
CA PRO A 54 2.58 -29.66 12.46
C PRO A 54 3.26 -29.96 13.82
N TRP A 55 4.54 -29.58 13.99
CA TRP A 55 5.30 -29.84 15.21
C TRP A 55 5.03 -28.81 16.31
N LEU A 56 4.66 -27.56 15.97
CA LEU A 56 4.49 -26.51 16.98
C LEU A 56 3.11 -25.86 16.96
N ASP A 57 2.53 -25.60 15.78
CA ASP A 57 1.21 -25.00 15.50
C ASP A 57 0.74 -23.95 16.53
N SER A 58 1.49 -22.84 16.65
CA SER A 58 1.22 -21.77 17.61
C SER A 58 0.74 -20.50 16.94
N PRO A 59 -0.58 -20.19 16.98
CA PRO A 59 -1.11 -18.93 16.42
C PRO A 59 -0.51 -17.67 17.07
N ALA A 60 -0.20 -17.72 18.36
CA ALA A 60 0.39 -16.59 19.09
C ALA A 60 1.79 -16.26 18.57
N ILE A 61 2.67 -17.27 18.41
CA ILE A 61 4.01 -17.05 17.85
C ILE A 61 3.91 -16.60 16.40
N SER A 62 3.02 -17.20 15.61
CA SER A 62 2.76 -16.81 14.23
C SER A 62 2.38 -15.32 14.12
N PHE A 63 1.48 -14.86 15.00
CA PHE A 63 1.08 -13.44 15.04
C PHE A 63 2.24 -12.52 15.45
N ILE A 64 3.04 -12.90 16.45
CA ILE A 64 4.22 -12.11 16.86
C ILE A 64 5.20 -12.01 15.69
N CYS A 65 5.50 -13.11 15.01
CA CYS A 65 6.38 -13.13 13.84
C CYS A 65 5.83 -12.22 12.72
N PHE A 66 4.55 -12.32 12.41
CA PHE A 66 3.89 -11.46 11.43
C PHE A 66 4.04 -9.96 11.78
N THR A 67 3.84 -9.60 13.04
CA THR A 67 3.99 -8.23 13.52
C THR A 67 5.43 -7.74 13.38
N VAL A 68 6.41 -8.58 13.74
CA VAL A 68 7.85 -8.25 13.62
C VAL A 68 8.23 -8.10 12.14
N ILE A 69 7.78 -8.97 11.26
CA ILE A 69 8.00 -8.87 9.81
C ILE A 69 7.45 -7.54 9.29
N SER A 70 6.20 -7.19 9.63
CA SER A 70 5.56 -5.94 9.20
C SER A 70 6.31 -4.70 9.69
N LEU A 71 6.80 -4.71 10.92
CA LEU A 71 7.59 -3.64 11.52
C LEU A 71 8.90 -3.43 10.76
N PHE A 72 9.68 -4.48 10.55
CA PHE A 72 10.96 -4.38 9.85
C PHE A 72 10.82 -4.11 8.35
N THR A 73 9.73 -4.55 7.70
CA THR A 73 9.39 -4.15 6.34
C THR A 73 9.16 -2.63 6.26
N SER A 74 8.45 -2.08 7.24
CA SER A 74 8.17 -0.64 7.32
C SER A 74 9.43 0.22 7.57
N ILE A 75 10.46 -0.34 8.19
CA ILE A 75 11.76 0.31 8.36
C ILE A 75 12.63 0.14 7.10
N TYR A 76 12.60 -1.03 6.47
CA TYR A 76 13.38 -1.34 5.28
C TYR A 76 13.05 -0.41 4.12
N TRP A 77 11.77 -0.18 3.88
CA TRP A 77 11.28 0.50 2.69
C TRP A 77 11.83 1.93 2.54
N PRO A 78 11.71 2.86 3.52
CA PRO A 78 12.28 4.20 3.38
C PRO A 78 13.80 4.20 3.26
N ALA A 79 14.50 3.28 3.94
CA ALA A 79 15.95 3.15 3.83
C ALA A 79 16.39 2.75 2.42
N SER A 80 15.67 1.80 1.80
CA SER A 80 15.95 1.35 0.42
C SER A 80 15.68 2.44 -0.61
N GLN A 81 14.57 3.16 -0.50
CA GLN A 81 14.25 4.29 -1.38
C GLN A 81 15.30 5.40 -1.30
N ALA A 82 15.72 5.73 -0.09
CA ALA A 82 16.76 6.73 0.12
C ALA A 82 18.12 6.29 -0.46
N MET A 83 18.50 5.03 -0.29
CA MET A 83 19.73 4.48 -0.87
C MET A 83 19.72 4.56 -2.40
N VAL A 84 18.61 4.20 -3.04
CA VAL A 84 18.46 4.33 -4.50
C VAL A 84 18.64 5.79 -4.94
N ALA A 85 18.02 6.72 -4.25
CA ALA A 85 18.14 8.14 -4.55
C ALA A 85 19.58 8.66 -4.43
N ASP A 86 20.40 8.06 -3.56
CA ASP A 86 21.81 8.43 -3.40
C ASP A 86 22.72 7.86 -4.47
N VAL A 87 22.52 6.58 -4.80
CA VAL A 87 23.41 5.86 -5.73
C VAL A 87 23.14 6.26 -7.18
N VAL A 88 21.88 6.55 -7.51
CA VAL A 88 21.45 6.81 -8.88
C VAL A 88 21.57 8.29 -9.22
N LYS A 89 22.23 8.60 -10.34
CA LYS A 89 22.32 9.96 -10.87
C LYS A 89 20.92 10.51 -11.13
N GLU A 90 20.72 11.80 -10.89
CA GLU A 90 19.42 12.45 -10.98
C GLU A 90 18.69 12.20 -12.31
N LYS A 91 19.42 12.24 -13.42
CA LYS A 91 18.89 11.97 -14.77
C LYS A 91 18.37 10.55 -14.96
N ASP A 92 18.88 9.57 -14.21
CA ASP A 92 18.55 8.15 -14.37
C ASP A 92 17.54 7.65 -13.30
N ARG A 93 17.24 8.49 -12.28
CA ARG A 93 16.35 8.13 -11.16
C ARG A 93 14.98 7.66 -11.61
N SER A 94 14.39 8.36 -12.56
CA SER A 94 13.05 8.03 -13.09
C SER A 94 13.02 6.62 -13.70
N SER A 95 14.05 6.25 -14.45
CA SER A 95 14.18 4.92 -15.06
C SER A 95 14.37 3.82 -14.01
N VAL A 96 15.19 4.07 -13.00
CA VAL A 96 15.43 3.10 -11.91
C VAL A 96 14.17 2.91 -11.07
N PHE A 97 13.47 3.98 -10.70
CA PHE A 97 12.19 3.86 -9.99
C PHE A 97 11.10 3.16 -10.83
N ALA A 98 11.11 3.32 -12.15
CA ALA A 98 10.23 2.56 -13.04
C ALA A 98 10.53 1.05 -13.00
N ILE A 99 11.82 0.67 -12.95
CA ILE A 99 12.22 -0.74 -12.77
C ILE A 99 11.72 -1.28 -11.42
N PHE A 100 11.90 -0.53 -10.33
CA PHE A 100 11.36 -0.92 -9.02
C PHE A 100 9.85 -1.11 -9.04
N TYR A 101 9.13 -0.18 -9.64
CA TYR A 101 7.68 -0.28 -9.78
C TYR A 101 7.27 -1.52 -10.57
N THR A 102 7.91 -1.77 -11.71
CA THR A 102 7.67 -2.96 -12.53
C THR A 102 7.97 -4.25 -11.75
N SER A 103 9.10 -4.30 -11.04
CA SER A 103 9.48 -5.46 -10.21
C SER A 103 8.46 -5.72 -9.10
N THR A 104 7.95 -4.67 -8.46
CA THR A 104 6.90 -4.78 -7.44
C THR A 104 5.60 -5.34 -8.04
N ASN A 105 5.19 -4.87 -9.23
CA ASN A 105 4.00 -5.40 -9.89
C ASN A 105 4.17 -6.87 -10.31
N ILE A 106 5.36 -7.28 -10.78
CA ILE A 106 5.66 -8.69 -11.05
C ILE A 106 5.53 -9.52 -9.76
N ALA A 107 6.03 -9.03 -8.64
CA ALA A 107 5.91 -9.70 -7.35
C ALA A 107 4.45 -9.82 -6.89
N VAL A 108 3.62 -8.79 -7.13
CA VAL A 108 2.16 -8.79 -6.86
C VAL A 108 1.42 -9.79 -7.74
N VAL A 109 1.91 -10.09 -8.95
CA VAL A 109 1.33 -11.15 -9.79
C VAL A 109 1.74 -12.54 -9.28
N ILE A 110 3.02 -12.76 -9.02
CA ILE A 110 3.56 -14.10 -8.70
C ILE A 110 3.24 -14.49 -7.25
N GLY A 111 3.38 -13.57 -6.30
CA GLY A 111 3.25 -13.83 -4.87
C GLY A 111 1.90 -14.44 -4.47
N PRO A 112 0.76 -13.79 -4.80
CA PRO A 112 -0.56 -14.31 -4.47
C PRO A 112 -0.90 -15.63 -5.15
N VAL A 113 -0.43 -15.85 -6.38
CA VAL A 113 -0.58 -17.15 -7.05
C VAL A 113 0.14 -18.23 -6.27
N LEU A 114 1.42 -18.03 -5.95
CA LEU A 114 2.17 -18.98 -5.13
C LEU A 114 1.51 -19.21 -3.76
N GLY A 115 1.07 -18.12 -3.10
CA GLY A 115 0.34 -18.20 -1.84
C GLY A 115 -0.96 -18.99 -1.98
N GLY A 116 -1.80 -18.67 -2.97
CA GLY A 116 -3.10 -19.31 -3.17
C GLY A 116 -3.00 -20.80 -3.47
N PHE A 117 -2.02 -21.23 -4.27
CA PHE A 117 -1.87 -22.63 -4.66
C PHE A 117 -1.11 -23.47 -3.66
N PHE A 118 -0.14 -22.90 -2.96
CA PHE A 118 0.79 -23.68 -2.14
C PHE A 118 0.68 -23.43 -0.63
N TYR A 119 0.07 -22.34 -0.17
CA TYR A 119 0.08 -22.00 1.26
C TYR A 119 -0.67 -23.00 2.12
N LYS A 120 -1.77 -23.58 1.64
CA LYS A 120 -2.58 -24.53 2.41
C LYS A 120 -1.79 -25.81 2.75
N ASP A 121 -1.12 -26.39 1.74
CA ASP A 121 -0.48 -27.71 1.87
C ASP A 121 1.03 -27.59 2.14
N TYR A 122 1.66 -26.48 1.71
CA TYR A 122 3.12 -26.29 1.77
C TYR A 122 3.52 -25.04 2.55
N ARG A 123 2.66 -24.57 3.47
CA ARG A 123 2.85 -23.34 4.28
C ARG A 123 4.24 -23.26 4.90
N PHE A 124 4.71 -24.35 5.50
CA PHE A 124 6.04 -24.45 6.10
C PHE A 124 7.14 -24.12 5.07
N PHE A 125 7.11 -24.74 3.92
CA PHE A 125 8.15 -24.56 2.89
C PHE A 125 8.13 -23.17 2.26
N LEU A 126 6.95 -22.57 2.06
CA LEU A 126 6.83 -21.19 1.57
C LEU A 126 7.43 -20.19 2.56
N LEU A 127 7.11 -20.32 3.85
CA LEU A 127 7.65 -19.45 4.88
C LEU A 127 9.16 -19.68 5.10
N LEU A 128 9.61 -20.92 5.02
CA LEU A 128 11.02 -21.28 5.06
C LEU A 128 11.79 -20.62 3.89
N ALA A 129 11.29 -20.75 2.67
CA ALA A 129 11.90 -20.13 1.49
C ALA A 129 11.96 -18.61 1.63
N ALA A 130 10.86 -17.96 2.07
CA ALA A 130 10.84 -16.53 2.34
C ALA A 130 11.89 -16.12 3.39
N GLY A 131 12.05 -16.91 4.45
CA GLY A 131 13.07 -16.68 5.47
C GLY A 131 14.48 -16.76 4.92
N LEU A 132 14.79 -17.82 4.18
CA LEU A 132 16.10 -18.02 3.57
C LEU A 132 16.44 -16.93 2.54
N LEU A 133 15.48 -16.52 1.71
CA LEU A 133 15.65 -15.44 0.75
C LEU A 133 15.92 -14.09 1.44
N ASN A 134 15.25 -13.78 2.53
CA ASN A 134 15.51 -12.55 3.30
C ASN A 134 16.88 -12.57 3.99
N ILE A 135 17.34 -13.72 4.49
CA ILE A 135 18.69 -13.87 5.04
C ILE A 135 19.72 -13.71 3.91
N LEU A 136 19.51 -14.36 2.77
CA LEU A 136 20.37 -14.21 1.60
C LEU A 136 20.43 -12.72 1.16
N LEU A 137 19.30 -12.04 1.09
CA LEU A 137 19.24 -10.61 0.81
C LEU A 137 20.09 -9.80 1.82
N SER A 138 19.98 -10.11 3.12
CA SER A 138 20.79 -9.45 4.16
C SER A 138 22.28 -9.64 3.92
N ILE A 139 22.72 -10.85 3.55
CA ILE A 139 24.10 -11.17 3.23
C ILE A 139 24.58 -10.41 1.99
N VAL A 140 23.77 -10.41 0.92
CA VAL A 140 24.06 -9.67 -0.33
C VAL A 140 24.22 -8.18 -0.04
N LEU A 141 23.29 -7.58 0.70
CA LEU A 141 23.35 -6.17 1.09
C LEU A 141 24.61 -5.87 1.92
N LYS A 142 24.95 -6.76 2.86
CA LYS A 142 26.14 -6.59 3.71
C LYS A 142 27.44 -6.63 2.93
N ILE A 143 27.56 -7.52 1.95
CA ILE A 143 28.83 -7.75 1.21
C ILE A 143 28.97 -6.77 0.04
N TRP A 144 27.92 -6.60 -0.77
CA TRP A 144 28.03 -5.94 -2.07
C TRP A 144 27.58 -4.49 -2.10
N ILE A 145 26.84 -4.04 -1.11
CA ILE A 145 26.36 -2.64 -1.08
C ILE A 145 27.26 -1.81 -0.17
N ALA A 146 27.66 -0.63 -0.64
CA ALA A 146 28.35 0.36 0.18
C ALA A 146 27.36 1.22 0.98
N GLU A 147 27.78 1.76 2.13
CA GLU A 147 27.00 2.74 2.86
C GLU A 147 26.94 4.06 2.08
N THR A 148 25.74 4.63 1.93
CA THR A 148 25.50 5.87 1.20
C THR A 148 25.11 7.04 2.09
N ALA A 149 24.68 6.76 3.32
CA ALA A 149 24.34 7.82 4.24
C ALA A 149 25.56 8.70 4.53
N PRO A 150 25.46 10.04 4.45
CA PRO A 150 26.52 10.92 4.91
C PRO A 150 26.80 10.67 6.38
N PRO A 151 28.08 10.84 6.84
CA PRO A 151 28.40 10.69 8.25
C PRO A 151 27.48 11.58 9.09
N TYR A 152 26.74 10.96 10.02
CA TYR A 152 25.83 11.70 10.88
C TYR A 152 26.65 12.68 11.74
N LYS A 153 26.64 13.95 11.34
CA LYS A 153 27.23 15.02 12.15
C LYS A 153 26.25 15.33 13.27
N GLU A 154 26.56 14.88 14.48
CA GLU A 154 25.89 15.43 15.65
C GLU A 154 26.10 16.95 15.63
N SER A 155 25.04 17.70 15.39
CA SER A 155 25.09 19.15 15.59
C SER A 155 25.41 19.39 17.04
N VAL A 156 26.58 20.00 17.29
CA VAL A 156 27.08 20.35 18.59
C VAL A 156 25.97 21.14 19.33
N GLY A 157 25.37 20.54 20.37
CA GLY A 157 24.39 21.20 21.23
C GLY A 157 22.98 20.63 21.32
N THR A 158 22.54 19.74 20.42
CA THR A 158 21.21 19.13 20.56
C THR A 158 21.27 17.62 20.25
N LYS A 159 21.18 16.82 21.33
CA LYS A 159 20.80 15.40 21.17
C LYS A 159 19.40 15.38 20.55
N LYS A 160 19.31 15.29 19.21
CA LYS A 160 18.02 15.04 18.53
C LYS A 160 17.55 13.65 18.97
N ASN A 161 16.73 13.61 20.00
CA ASN A 161 16.02 12.41 20.40
C ASN A 161 14.99 12.10 19.31
N TRP A 162 14.65 10.82 19.15
CA TRP A 162 13.59 10.37 18.24
C TRP A 162 12.28 11.17 18.39
N ILE A 163 11.95 11.63 19.60
CA ILE A 163 10.81 12.52 19.91
C ILE A 163 10.95 13.86 19.18
N MET A 164 12.15 14.45 19.16
CA MET A 164 12.41 15.68 18.42
C MET A 164 12.33 15.49 16.90
N ALA A 165 12.77 14.33 16.39
CA ALA A 165 12.64 14.00 14.96
C ALA A 165 11.18 13.87 14.56
N LEU A 166 10.36 13.18 15.37
CA LEU A 166 8.90 13.13 15.18
C LEU A 166 8.27 14.52 15.27
N GLY A 167 8.68 15.33 16.26
CA GLY A 167 8.20 16.72 16.40
C GLY A 167 8.53 17.60 15.19
N THR A 168 9.70 17.40 14.58
CA THR A 168 10.10 18.13 13.36
C THR A 168 9.26 17.67 12.16
N GLN A 169 9.07 16.36 11.98
CA GLN A 169 8.19 15.82 10.96
C GLN A 169 6.74 16.29 11.12
N LEU A 170 6.21 16.29 12.35
CA LEU A 170 4.87 16.81 12.63
C LEU A 170 4.74 18.29 12.29
N LYS A 171 5.79 19.10 12.54
CA LYS A 171 5.82 20.51 12.12
C LYS A 171 5.83 20.65 10.59
N ASP A 172 6.55 19.81 9.89
CA ASP A 172 6.54 19.82 8.42
C ASP A 172 5.16 19.45 7.86
N TYR A 173 4.38 18.65 8.58
CA TYR A 173 3.00 18.32 8.21
C TYR A 173 1.97 19.42 8.51
N GLN A 174 2.35 20.52 9.20
CA GLN A 174 1.45 21.68 9.37
C GLN A 174 0.99 22.27 8.02
N VAL A 175 1.74 22.04 6.94
CA VAL A 175 1.33 22.42 5.59
C VAL A 175 -0.02 21.82 5.21
N ILE A 176 -0.34 20.62 5.68
CA ILE A 176 -1.63 19.96 5.42
C ILE A 176 -2.78 20.78 6.03
N VAL A 177 -2.63 21.19 7.29
CA VAL A 177 -3.70 21.90 8.00
C VAL A 177 -3.87 23.33 7.51
N ARG A 178 -2.78 23.96 7.06
CA ARG A 178 -2.79 25.36 6.59
C ARG A 178 -3.34 25.50 5.15
N ASP A 179 -3.16 24.48 4.30
CA ASP A 179 -3.70 24.48 2.94
C ASP A 179 -4.97 23.65 2.88
N ARG A 180 -6.12 24.33 2.85
CA ARG A 180 -7.45 23.69 2.80
C ARG A 180 -7.62 22.78 1.60
N THR A 181 -7.09 23.14 0.43
CA THR A 181 -7.17 22.31 -0.78
C THR A 181 -6.39 21.03 -0.58
N PHE A 182 -5.17 21.14 -0.02
CA PHE A 182 -4.33 20.00 0.26
C PHE A 182 -4.89 19.11 1.38
N LEU A 183 -5.45 19.69 2.45
CA LEU A 183 -6.16 18.94 3.49
C LEU A 183 -7.29 18.10 2.91
N MET A 184 -8.12 18.68 2.05
CA MET A 184 -9.21 17.94 1.40
C MET A 184 -8.69 16.83 0.50
N PHE A 185 -7.59 17.05 -0.22
CA PHE A 185 -6.91 16.03 -1.02
C PHE A 185 -6.43 14.87 -0.16
N ILE A 186 -5.84 15.14 1.01
CA ILE A 186 -5.41 14.11 1.95
C ILE A 186 -6.60 13.32 2.48
N LEU A 187 -7.66 13.99 2.94
CA LEU A 187 -8.85 13.33 3.49
C LEU A 187 -9.53 12.43 2.46
N ALA A 188 -9.74 12.92 1.24
CA ALA A 188 -10.30 12.10 0.16
C ALA A 188 -9.39 10.92 -0.17
N GLY A 189 -8.07 11.17 -0.22
CA GLY A 189 -7.08 10.13 -0.48
C GLY A 189 -7.00 9.06 0.63
N VAL A 190 -7.28 9.40 1.89
CA VAL A 190 -7.40 8.44 3.00
C VAL A 190 -8.60 7.52 2.77
N LEU A 191 -9.75 8.07 2.37
CA LEU A 191 -10.97 7.28 2.14
C LEU A 191 -10.81 6.31 0.96
N ILE A 192 -10.17 6.73 -0.13
CA ILE A 192 -9.86 5.83 -1.26
C ILE A 192 -8.76 4.83 -0.88
N GLY A 193 -7.72 5.29 -0.20
CA GLY A 193 -6.61 4.42 0.21
C GLY A 193 -7.05 3.30 1.16
N GLN A 194 -7.98 3.58 2.10
CA GLN A 194 -8.54 2.52 2.94
C GLN A 194 -9.37 1.54 2.12
N THR A 195 -10.08 1.98 1.07
CA THR A 195 -10.79 1.10 0.14
C THR A 195 -9.80 0.18 -0.60
N PHE A 196 -8.67 0.72 -1.04
CA PHE A 196 -7.60 -0.06 -1.66
C PHE A 196 -7.03 -1.14 -0.72
N MET A 197 -6.82 -0.81 0.56
CA MET A 197 -6.30 -1.76 1.55
C MET A 197 -7.23 -2.95 1.81
N GLN A 198 -8.50 -2.91 1.37
CA GLN A 198 -9.40 -4.05 1.53
C GLN A 198 -9.05 -5.23 0.64
N LEU A 199 -8.25 -5.03 -0.39
CA LEU A 199 -7.69 -6.13 -1.19
C LEU A 199 -6.87 -7.10 -0.34
N ASP A 200 -6.14 -6.57 0.65
CA ASP A 200 -5.27 -7.37 1.53
C ASP A 200 -5.93 -7.74 2.88
N LEU A 201 -7.09 -7.14 3.21
CA LEU A 201 -7.72 -7.29 4.52
C LEU A 201 -9.08 -7.98 4.45
N LEU A 202 -10.08 -7.32 3.90
CA LEU A 202 -11.46 -7.83 3.90
C LEU A 202 -11.69 -8.85 2.78
N LEU A 203 -11.13 -8.62 1.59
CA LEU A 203 -11.36 -9.49 0.44
C LEU A 203 -10.87 -10.94 0.66
N PRO A 204 -9.67 -11.20 1.22
CA PRO A 204 -9.25 -12.57 1.52
C PRO A 204 -10.17 -13.27 2.52
N VAL A 205 -10.67 -12.56 3.55
CA VAL A 205 -11.61 -13.12 4.52
C VAL A 205 -12.95 -13.42 3.85
N TYR A 206 -13.44 -12.51 3.03
CA TYR A 206 -14.67 -12.70 2.27
C TYR A 206 -14.58 -13.92 1.34
N VAL A 207 -13.50 -14.03 0.58
CA VAL A 207 -13.30 -15.13 -0.37
C VAL A 207 -13.18 -16.45 0.38
N ASP A 208 -12.50 -16.48 1.52
CA ASP A 208 -12.35 -17.72 2.32
C ASP A 208 -13.67 -18.20 2.94
N GLU A 209 -14.52 -17.27 3.39
CA GLU A 209 -15.78 -17.61 4.05
C GLU A 209 -16.95 -17.83 3.07
N MET A 210 -16.98 -17.08 1.94
CA MET A 210 -18.14 -17.01 1.06
C MET A 210 -17.97 -17.73 -0.29
N VAL A 211 -16.74 -18.02 -0.70
CA VAL A 211 -16.47 -18.66 -1.99
C VAL A 211 -16.20 -20.15 -1.78
N ALA A 212 -17.15 -20.96 -2.19
CA ALA A 212 -16.98 -22.41 -2.23
C ALA A 212 -16.03 -22.82 -3.34
N THR A 213 -15.57 -24.08 -3.32
CA THR A 213 -14.84 -24.67 -4.44
C THR A 213 -15.70 -24.63 -5.71
N GLN A 214 -15.17 -24.06 -6.77
CA GLN A 214 -15.89 -23.86 -8.04
C GLN A 214 -15.05 -24.31 -9.23
N SER A 215 -15.73 -24.71 -10.30
CA SER A 215 -15.07 -24.92 -11.58
C SER A 215 -14.80 -23.58 -12.26
N LEU A 216 -13.52 -23.28 -12.53
CA LEU A 216 -13.12 -22.10 -13.28
C LEU A 216 -13.54 -22.22 -14.75
N PHE A 217 -13.31 -23.39 -15.33
CA PHE A 217 -13.84 -23.79 -16.63
C PHE A 217 -13.87 -25.31 -16.74
N SER A 218 -14.76 -25.79 -17.63
CA SER A 218 -14.93 -27.21 -17.91
C SER A 218 -14.93 -27.43 -19.43
N ILE A 219 -14.21 -28.46 -19.88
CA ILE A 219 -14.13 -28.88 -21.28
C ILE A 219 -14.37 -30.39 -21.33
N GLY A 220 -15.56 -30.78 -21.78
CA GLY A 220 -15.98 -32.18 -21.78
C GLY A 220 -16.08 -32.73 -20.36
N SER A 221 -15.38 -33.82 -20.08
CA SER A 221 -15.31 -34.43 -18.73
C SER A 221 -14.25 -33.86 -17.84
N TRP A 222 -13.44 -32.92 -18.32
CA TRP A 222 -12.37 -32.26 -17.52
C TRP A 222 -12.86 -30.92 -16.97
N SER A 223 -12.67 -30.70 -15.68
CA SER A 223 -12.95 -29.43 -15.00
C SER A 223 -11.76 -29.01 -14.17
N LEU A 224 -11.40 -27.74 -14.26
CA LEU A 224 -10.42 -27.12 -13.35
C LEU A 224 -11.17 -26.55 -12.16
N GLU A 225 -11.11 -27.27 -11.03
CA GLU A 225 -11.69 -26.82 -9.78
C GLU A 225 -10.71 -25.95 -9.00
N ILE A 226 -11.21 -24.86 -8.44
CA ILE A 226 -10.43 -23.86 -7.70
C ILE A 226 -11.06 -23.67 -6.32
N GLN A 227 -10.23 -23.77 -5.29
CA GLN A 227 -10.59 -23.49 -3.90
C GLN A 227 -10.52 -21.99 -3.60
N SER A 228 -11.12 -21.56 -2.48
CA SER A 228 -11.17 -20.17 -2.02
C SER A 228 -9.79 -19.48 -2.02
N THR A 229 -8.75 -20.14 -1.47
CA THR A 229 -7.40 -19.58 -1.41
C THR A 229 -6.77 -19.38 -2.80
N GLN A 230 -7.02 -20.32 -3.72
CA GLN A 230 -6.55 -20.23 -5.11
C GLN A 230 -7.31 -19.14 -5.86
N ALA A 231 -8.63 -19.03 -5.65
CA ALA A 231 -9.47 -17.97 -6.22
C ALA A 231 -8.97 -16.59 -5.80
N PHE A 232 -8.69 -16.38 -4.51
CA PHE A 232 -8.10 -15.14 -4.02
C PHE A 232 -6.75 -14.84 -4.68
N GLY A 233 -5.86 -15.84 -4.77
CA GLY A 233 -4.57 -15.70 -5.43
C GLY A 233 -4.69 -15.24 -6.89
N LEU A 234 -5.63 -15.81 -7.64
CA LEU A 234 -5.90 -15.44 -9.03
C LEU A 234 -6.49 -14.03 -9.17
N ILE A 235 -7.47 -13.69 -8.34
CA ILE A 235 -8.10 -12.37 -8.33
C ILE A 235 -7.06 -11.28 -8.06
N LEU A 236 -6.16 -11.49 -7.10
CA LEU A 236 -5.12 -10.52 -6.77
C LEU A 236 -4.02 -10.46 -7.84
N ALA A 237 -3.67 -11.60 -8.44
CA ALA A 237 -2.74 -11.66 -9.57
C ALA A 237 -3.29 -10.93 -10.81
N GLU A 238 -4.59 -11.01 -11.05
CA GLU A 238 -5.28 -10.26 -12.11
C GLU A 238 -5.10 -8.75 -11.91
N ASN A 239 -5.30 -8.22 -10.69
CA ASN A 239 -5.04 -6.81 -10.40
C ASN A 239 -3.59 -6.44 -10.76
N GLY A 240 -2.60 -7.18 -10.26
CA GLY A 240 -1.19 -6.93 -10.55
C GLY A 240 -0.88 -6.95 -12.04
N LEU A 241 -1.44 -7.91 -12.79
CA LEU A 241 -1.26 -8.05 -14.24
C LEU A 241 -1.88 -6.88 -15.01
N VAL A 242 -3.12 -6.52 -14.69
CA VAL A 242 -3.84 -5.39 -15.31
C VAL A 242 -3.09 -4.09 -15.05
N VAL A 243 -2.64 -3.87 -13.82
CA VAL A 243 -1.87 -2.69 -13.46
C VAL A 243 -0.54 -2.66 -14.20
N ALA A 244 0.21 -3.77 -14.24
CA ALA A 244 1.51 -3.83 -14.91
C ALA A 244 1.41 -3.54 -16.42
N ILE A 245 0.39 -4.07 -17.09
CA ILE A 245 0.23 -3.93 -18.54
C ILE A 245 -0.35 -2.55 -18.91
N PHE A 246 -1.36 -2.08 -18.19
CA PHE A 246 -2.20 -0.97 -18.65
C PHE A 246 -1.87 0.38 -18.00
N THR A 247 -0.99 0.47 -16.99
CA THR A 247 -0.68 1.73 -16.28
C THR A 247 -0.31 2.86 -17.25
N ILE A 248 0.64 2.64 -18.15
CA ILE A 248 1.12 3.69 -19.07
C ILE A 248 0.00 4.11 -20.02
N MET A 249 -0.74 3.15 -20.58
CA MET A 249 -1.80 3.40 -21.53
C MET A 249 -2.95 4.18 -20.90
N VAL A 250 -3.43 3.73 -19.74
CA VAL A 250 -4.55 4.38 -19.04
C VAL A 250 -4.15 5.75 -18.51
N THR A 251 -2.95 5.91 -17.93
CA THR A 251 -2.44 7.21 -17.49
C THR A 251 -2.39 8.20 -18.65
N LYS A 252 -1.89 7.78 -19.82
CA LYS A 252 -1.82 8.63 -21.02
C LYS A 252 -3.20 8.98 -21.59
N TRP A 253 -4.16 8.07 -21.44
CA TRP A 253 -5.55 8.32 -21.81
C TRP A 253 -6.21 9.28 -20.84
N MET A 254 -6.07 9.06 -19.53
CA MET A 254 -6.66 9.89 -18.49
C MET A 254 -6.08 11.32 -18.45
N SER A 255 -4.82 11.52 -18.84
CA SER A 255 -4.21 12.86 -18.91
C SER A 255 -4.88 13.81 -19.91
N LYS A 256 -5.74 13.29 -20.82
CA LYS A 256 -6.54 14.11 -21.73
C LYS A 256 -7.77 14.72 -21.06
N TYR A 257 -8.17 14.24 -19.90
CA TYR A 257 -9.35 14.70 -19.18
C TYR A 257 -8.97 15.62 -18.01
N LYS A 258 -9.93 16.42 -17.56
CA LYS A 258 -9.74 17.25 -16.37
C LYS A 258 -9.52 16.37 -15.14
N GLU A 259 -8.49 16.63 -14.36
CA GLU A 259 -8.13 15.87 -13.16
C GLU A 259 -9.33 15.69 -12.21
N LYS A 260 -10.12 16.76 -12.03
CA LYS A 260 -11.38 16.72 -11.27
C LYS A 260 -12.28 15.53 -11.66
N ASN A 261 -12.53 15.38 -12.96
CA ASN A 261 -13.42 14.33 -13.44
C ASN A 261 -12.80 12.94 -13.22
N VAL A 262 -11.50 12.83 -13.43
CA VAL A 262 -10.78 11.56 -13.23
C VAL A 262 -10.87 11.11 -11.78
N PHE A 263 -10.58 11.98 -10.80
CA PHE A 263 -10.67 11.62 -9.38
C PHE A 263 -12.10 11.27 -8.94
N ILE A 264 -13.10 12.04 -9.41
CA ILE A 264 -14.50 11.79 -9.06
C ILE A 264 -14.98 10.47 -9.66
N VAL A 265 -14.76 10.26 -10.96
CA VAL A 265 -15.22 9.03 -11.66
C VAL A 265 -14.50 7.80 -11.12
N SER A 266 -13.19 7.87 -10.89
CA SER A 266 -12.44 6.78 -10.25
C SER A 266 -13.03 6.40 -8.88
N SER A 267 -13.36 7.38 -8.05
CA SER A 267 -13.98 7.12 -6.72
C SER A 267 -15.33 6.41 -6.84
N PHE A 268 -16.16 6.77 -7.82
CA PHE A 268 -17.43 6.07 -8.09
C PHE A 268 -17.21 4.65 -8.62
N ILE A 269 -16.21 4.44 -9.48
CA ILE A 269 -15.88 3.10 -9.99
C ILE A 269 -15.38 2.22 -8.85
N TYR A 270 -14.54 2.75 -7.93
CA TYR A 270 -14.16 2.03 -6.71
C TYR A 270 -15.38 1.63 -5.88
N ALA A 271 -16.32 2.55 -5.64
CA ALA A 271 -17.53 2.25 -4.89
C ALA A 271 -18.35 1.14 -5.57
N MET A 272 -18.50 1.19 -6.89
CA MET A 272 -19.20 0.17 -7.67
C MET A 272 -18.51 -1.18 -7.59
N ALA A 273 -17.19 -1.23 -7.76
CA ALA A 273 -16.40 -2.46 -7.66
C ALA A 273 -16.53 -3.11 -6.28
N VAL A 274 -16.46 -2.30 -5.22
CA VAL A 274 -16.60 -2.78 -3.83
C VAL A 274 -18.01 -3.34 -3.56
N ILE A 275 -19.06 -2.70 -4.08
CA ILE A 275 -20.43 -3.25 -3.98
C ILE A 275 -20.51 -4.56 -4.76
N MET A 276 -19.93 -4.64 -5.96
CA MET A 276 -19.94 -5.87 -6.74
C MET A 276 -19.24 -7.03 -6.04
N PHE A 277 -18.16 -6.81 -5.29
CA PHE A 277 -17.55 -7.85 -4.48
C PHE A 277 -18.54 -8.46 -3.50
N SER A 278 -19.39 -7.65 -2.84
CA SER A 278 -20.36 -8.14 -1.87
C SER A 278 -21.57 -8.88 -2.48
N GLN A 279 -21.81 -8.73 -3.77
CA GLN A 279 -23.00 -9.27 -4.44
C GLN A 279 -22.74 -10.60 -5.17
N THR A 280 -21.52 -11.10 -5.15
CA THR A 280 -21.18 -12.33 -5.88
C THR A 280 -20.18 -13.19 -5.10
N ASN A 281 -20.46 -14.48 -5.06
CA ASN A 281 -19.54 -15.51 -4.58
C ASN A 281 -18.95 -16.34 -5.73
N LEU A 282 -19.22 -15.95 -6.99
CA LEU A 282 -18.69 -16.59 -8.19
C LEU A 282 -17.33 -16.00 -8.53
N ILE A 283 -16.34 -16.85 -8.83
CA ILE A 283 -14.97 -16.43 -9.19
C ILE A 283 -14.98 -15.43 -10.34
N TRP A 284 -15.72 -15.69 -11.41
CA TRP A 284 -15.82 -14.79 -12.56
C TRP A 284 -16.44 -13.43 -12.21
N GLY A 285 -17.41 -13.41 -11.30
CA GLY A 285 -18.00 -12.16 -10.81
C GLY A 285 -17.00 -11.35 -10.00
N LEU A 286 -16.21 -12.00 -9.13
CA LEU A 286 -15.13 -11.37 -8.36
C LEU A 286 -14.00 -10.85 -9.25
N MET A 287 -13.60 -11.61 -10.29
CA MET A 287 -12.62 -11.16 -11.28
C MET A 287 -13.14 -9.94 -12.05
N PHE A 288 -14.41 -9.93 -12.47
CA PHE A 288 -14.97 -8.75 -13.12
C PHE A 288 -15.02 -7.52 -12.19
N ALA A 289 -15.37 -7.70 -10.91
CA ALA A 289 -15.29 -6.64 -9.91
C ALA A 289 -13.85 -6.15 -9.72
N MET A 290 -12.85 -7.06 -9.76
CA MET A 290 -11.44 -6.72 -9.67
C MET A 290 -10.95 -5.95 -10.90
N LEU A 291 -11.40 -6.28 -12.11
CA LEU A 291 -11.11 -5.47 -13.31
C LEU A 291 -11.59 -4.03 -13.17
N LEU A 292 -12.81 -3.81 -12.67
CA LEU A 292 -13.32 -2.46 -12.40
C LEU A 292 -12.50 -1.75 -11.34
N PHE A 293 -12.13 -2.46 -10.27
CA PHE A 293 -11.29 -1.93 -9.21
C PHE A 293 -9.92 -1.50 -9.74
N SER A 294 -9.26 -2.37 -10.51
CA SER A 294 -7.96 -2.08 -11.15
C SER A 294 -8.04 -0.92 -12.13
N PHE A 295 -9.15 -0.81 -12.87
CA PHE A 295 -9.35 0.34 -13.77
C PHE A 295 -9.46 1.65 -13.00
N ALA A 296 -10.19 1.69 -11.88
CA ALA A 296 -10.27 2.86 -11.02
C ALA A 296 -8.88 3.26 -10.45
N GLU A 297 -8.06 2.30 -10.08
CA GLU A 297 -6.67 2.49 -9.64
C GLU A 297 -5.83 3.14 -10.74
N LEU A 298 -5.85 2.56 -11.93
CA LEU A 298 -5.09 3.02 -13.08
C LEU A 298 -5.45 4.45 -13.51
N MET A 299 -6.72 4.84 -13.39
CA MET A 299 -7.16 6.20 -13.72
C MET A 299 -6.41 7.26 -12.93
N THR A 300 -6.10 7.00 -11.66
CA THR A 300 -5.50 8.00 -10.77
C THR A 300 -4.01 7.84 -10.54
N ALA A 301 -3.41 6.69 -10.84
CA ALA A 301 -2.04 6.34 -10.50
C ALA A 301 -0.99 7.38 -10.93
N GLY A 302 -1.03 7.84 -12.19
CA GLY A 302 -0.10 8.86 -12.69
C GLY A 302 -0.53 10.30 -12.36
N ILE A 303 -1.83 10.56 -12.31
CA ILE A 303 -2.40 11.91 -12.16
C ILE A 303 -2.22 12.44 -10.75
N GLN A 304 -2.21 11.57 -9.73
CA GLN A 304 -2.02 11.99 -8.33
C GLN A 304 -0.70 12.72 -8.12
N GLN A 305 0.39 12.23 -8.69
CA GLN A 305 1.72 12.85 -8.54
C GLN A 305 1.79 14.20 -9.25
N SER A 306 1.19 14.28 -10.44
CA SER A 306 1.06 15.53 -11.19
C SER A 306 0.30 16.59 -10.38
N PHE A 307 -0.86 16.21 -9.83
CA PHE A 307 -1.70 17.11 -9.05
C PHE A 307 -1.03 17.61 -7.76
N ILE A 308 -0.31 16.74 -7.04
CA ILE A 308 0.48 17.14 -5.86
C ILE A 308 1.53 18.19 -6.28
N SER A 309 2.20 17.99 -7.41
CA SER A 309 3.17 18.94 -7.93
C SER A 309 2.55 20.29 -8.35
N GLU A 310 1.30 20.28 -8.82
CA GLU A 310 0.57 21.50 -9.20
C GLU A 310 0.09 22.31 -7.97
N ILE A 311 -0.38 21.64 -6.92
CA ILE A 311 -0.83 22.31 -5.69
C ILE A 311 0.36 22.88 -4.91
N ALA A 312 1.48 22.18 -4.91
CA ALA A 312 2.62 22.51 -4.06
C ALA A 312 3.34 23.77 -4.56
N PRO A 313 3.59 24.76 -3.67
CA PRO A 313 4.50 25.85 -3.98
C PRO A 313 5.89 25.31 -4.34
N GLU A 314 6.58 25.96 -5.29
CA GLU A 314 7.88 25.47 -5.82
C GLU A 314 8.92 25.21 -4.71
N ASN A 315 8.99 26.10 -3.72
CA ASN A 315 9.92 26.00 -2.59
C ASN A 315 9.49 25.00 -1.50
N GLN A 316 8.30 24.36 -1.61
CA GLN A 316 7.76 23.43 -0.63
C GLN A 316 7.36 22.07 -1.20
N ARG A 317 7.64 21.81 -2.49
CA ARG A 317 7.25 20.54 -3.16
C ARG A 317 7.62 19.30 -2.34
N GLY A 318 8.84 19.25 -1.81
CA GLY A 318 9.28 18.12 -0.97
C GLY A 318 8.39 17.89 0.26
N LYS A 319 7.94 18.96 0.93
CA LYS A 319 7.03 18.86 2.10
C LYS A 319 5.66 18.35 1.69
N TYR A 320 5.12 18.81 0.55
CA TYR A 320 3.82 18.36 0.03
C TYR A 320 3.86 16.87 -0.37
N PHE A 321 4.92 16.42 -1.03
CA PHE A 321 5.09 15.00 -1.36
C PHE A 321 5.23 14.12 -0.12
N ALA A 322 6.05 14.54 0.85
CA ALA A 322 6.18 13.84 2.12
C ALA A 322 4.85 13.78 2.88
N ALA A 323 4.12 14.91 2.94
CA ALA A 323 2.82 14.97 3.59
C ALA A 323 1.75 14.17 2.84
N ALA A 324 1.82 14.08 1.51
CA ALA A 324 0.91 13.26 0.70
C ALA A 324 1.01 11.76 1.02
N SER A 325 2.16 11.26 1.47
CA SER A 325 2.32 9.87 1.89
C SER A 325 1.49 9.50 3.11
N LEU A 326 1.09 10.49 3.93
CA LEU A 326 0.22 10.27 5.08
C LEU A 326 -1.16 9.71 4.70
N ARG A 327 -1.61 9.88 3.45
CA ARG A 327 -2.83 9.23 2.95
C ARG A 327 -2.76 7.71 3.17
N PHE A 328 -1.67 7.09 2.72
CA PHE A 328 -1.46 5.65 2.89
C PHE A 328 -1.28 5.26 4.37
N THR A 329 -0.60 6.11 5.15
CA THR A 329 -0.40 5.87 6.57
C THR A 329 -1.73 5.83 7.33
N PHE A 330 -2.59 6.83 7.15
CA PHE A 330 -3.91 6.86 7.78
C PHE A 330 -4.86 5.79 7.22
N SER A 331 -4.77 5.49 5.92
CA SER A 331 -5.52 4.40 5.32
C SER A 331 -5.21 3.06 5.98
N LYS A 332 -3.94 2.74 6.20
CA LYS A 332 -3.49 1.52 6.89
C LYS A 332 -3.96 1.44 8.34
N MET A 333 -4.14 2.57 9.02
CA MET A 333 -4.66 2.59 10.38
C MET A 333 -6.18 2.33 10.44
N ILE A 334 -6.92 2.81 9.44
CA ILE A 334 -8.40 2.74 9.43
C ILE A 334 -8.88 1.43 8.78
N ALA A 335 -8.21 0.98 7.73
CA ALA A 335 -8.66 -0.17 6.94
C ALA A 335 -8.91 -1.46 7.74
N PRO A 336 -8.10 -1.85 8.75
CA PRO A 336 -8.35 -3.06 9.52
C PRO A 336 -9.63 -3.06 10.35
N LEU A 337 -10.30 -1.91 10.52
CA LEU A 337 -11.62 -1.83 11.15
C LEU A 337 -12.69 -2.62 10.39
N SER A 338 -12.49 -2.87 9.09
CA SER A 338 -13.39 -3.68 8.28
C SER A 338 -13.54 -5.12 8.80
N ILE A 339 -12.50 -5.68 9.41
CA ILE A 339 -12.53 -7.05 9.94
C ILE A 339 -13.51 -7.21 11.13
N PRO A 340 -13.42 -6.40 12.24
CA PRO A 340 -14.45 -6.47 13.26
C PRO A 340 -15.82 -6.01 12.75
N MET A 341 -15.89 -5.08 11.80
CA MET A 341 -17.16 -4.66 11.21
C MET A 341 -17.86 -5.81 10.47
N SER A 342 -17.12 -6.61 9.69
CA SER A 342 -17.70 -7.77 8.99
C SER A 342 -18.21 -8.83 9.98
N ALA A 343 -17.55 -9.01 11.12
CA ALA A 343 -18.00 -9.91 12.17
C ALA A 343 -19.25 -9.40 12.91
N TRP A 344 -19.47 -8.07 13.02
CA TRP A 344 -20.60 -7.50 13.73
C TRP A 344 -21.81 -7.25 12.83
N PHE A 345 -21.59 -6.77 11.62
CA PHE A 345 -22.64 -6.31 10.70
C PHE A 345 -22.80 -7.20 9.47
N GLY A 346 -21.89 -8.18 9.26
CA GLY A 346 -21.80 -8.97 8.04
C GLY A 346 -21.06 -8.27 6.91
N PHE A 347 -20.72 -9.04 5.89
CA PHE A 347 -19.94 -8.55 4.74
C PHE A 347 -20.69 -7.51 3.92
N GLU A 348 -21.98 -7.70 3.65
CA GLU A 348 -22.77 -6.80 2.82
C GLU A 348 -22.77 -5.36 3.36
N TRP A 349 -23.05 -5.19 4.65
CA TRP A 349 -23.02 -3.88 5.28
C TRP A 349 -21.63 -3.29 5.36
N THR A 350 -20.62 -4.11 5.57
CA THR A 350 -19.23 -3.66 5.63
C THR A 350 -18.76 -3.14 4.27
N PHE A 351 -19.00 -3.88 3.19
CA PHE A 351 -18.71 -3.43 1.84
C PHE A 351 -19.52 -2.19 1.46
N LEU A 352 -20.79 -2.11 1.85
CA LEU A 352 -21.61 -0.92 1.62
C LEU A 352 -21.04 0.32 2.32
N ILE A 353 -20.59 0.21 3.57
CA ILE A 353 -19.95 1.31 4.29
C ILE A 353 -18.68 1.75 3.57
N ILE A 354 -17.84 0.81 3.12
CA ILE A 354 -16.63 1.10 2.37
C ILE A 354 -16.96 1.83 1.04
N ALA A 355 -18.00 1.38 0.35
CA ALA A 355 -18.46 2.03 -0.87
C ALA A 355 -18.97 3.46 -0.61
N ILE A 356 -19.72 3.66 0.48
CA ILE A 356 -20.16 5.00 0.91
C ILE A 356 -18.96 5.91 1.18
N LEU A 357 -17.90 5.41 1.83
CA LEU A 357 -16.67 6.18 2.07
C LEU A 357 -15.99 6.57 0.74
N ALA A 358 -16.00 5.70 -0.27
CA ALA A 358 -15.49 6.03 -1.60
C ALA A 358 -16.35 7.11 -2.29
N VAL A 359 -17.69 7.08 -2.13
CA VAL A 359 -18.60 8.13 -2.64
C VAL A 359 -18.36 9.45 -1.89
N ILE A 360 -18.17 9.41 -0.57
CA ILE A 360 -17.81 10.61 0.21
C ILE A 360 -16.49 11.20 -0.29
N SER A 361 -15.51 10.37 -0.62
CA SER A 361 -14.26 10.82 -1.25
C SER A 361 -14.53 11.55 -2.57
N ALA A 362 -15.40 11.02 -3.45
CA ALA A 362 -15.80 11.70 -4.69
C ALA A 362 -16.37 13.09 -4.43
N PHE A 363 -17.22 13.22 -3.41
CA PHE A 363 -17.78 14.51 -3.02
C PHE A 363 -16.72 15.46 -2.46
N ILE A 364 -15.79 15.00 -1.64
CA ILE A 364 -14.66 15.81 -1.13
C ILE A 364 -13.79 16.29 -2.31
N TYR A 365 -13.46 15.41 -3.26
CA TYR A 365 -12.73 15.82 -4.47
C TYR A 365 -13.51 16.86 -5.27
N TYR A 366 -14.82 16.70 -5.45
CA TYR A 366 -15.64 17.71 -6.15
C TYR A 366 -15.54 19.10 -5.50
N VAL A 367 -15.70 19.17 -4.17
CA VAL A 367 -15.61 20.43 -3.42
C VAL A 367 -14.20 21.01 -3.47
N MET A 368 -13.18 20.15 -3.31
CA MET A 368 -11.76 20.53 -3.38
C MET A 368 -11.42 21.18 -4.72
N PHE A 369 -11.75 20.53 -5.83
CA PHE A 369 -11.46 21.07 -7.16
C PHE A 369 -12.24 22.34 -7.45
N LYS A 370 -13.50 22.46 -6.99
CA LYS A 370 -14.26 23.72 -7.11
C LYS A 370 -13.55 24.88 -6.42
N GLN A 371 -13.01 24.66 -5.21
CA GLN A 371 -12.24 25.67 -4.47
C GLN A 371 -10.91 25.99 -5.17
N PHE A 372 -10.20 24.98 -5.64
CA PHE A 372 -8.94 25.12 -6.36
C PHE A 372 -9.10 25.94 -7.66
N GLU A 373 -10.09 25.61 -8.48
CA GLU A 373 -10.41 26.36 -9.71
C GLU A 373 -10.79 27.82 -9.43
N MET A 374 -11.58 28.09 -8.39
CA MET A 374 -11.92 29.47 -7.97
C MET A 374 -10.67 30.25 -7.55
N LYS A 375 -9.80 29.65 -6.74
CA LYS A 375 -8.54 30.30 -6.33
C LYS A 375 -7.64 30.60 -7.53
N LYS A 376 -7.55 29.69 -8.49
CA LYS A 376 -6.75 29.87 -9.71
C LYS A 376 -7.29 31.03 -10.59
N ARG A 377 -8.61 31.13 -10.76
CA ARG A 377 -9.25 32.22 -11.48
C ARG A 377 -9.00 33.58 -10.82
N ASN A 378 -9.15 33.68 -9.50
CA ASN A 378 -8.90 34.91 -8.75
C ASN A 378 -7.45 35.40 -8.88
N LEU A 379 -6.48 34.47 -8.82
CA LEU A 379 -5.06 34.79 -9.00
C LEU A 379 -4.74 35.25 -10.44
N GLN A 380 -5.42 34.72 -11.44
CA GLN A 380 -5.27 35.19 -12.84
C GLN A 380 -5.88 36.58 -13.06
N ALA A 381 -7.02 36.84 -12.44
CA ALA A 381 -7.65 38.16 -12.51
C ALA A 381 -6.81 39.27 -11.88
N VAL A 382 -6.15 38.97 -10.74
CA VAL A 382 -5.24 39.91 -10.05
C VAL A 382 -3.95 40.15 -10.84
N LYS A 383 -3.48 39.19 -11.64
CA LYS A 383 -2.28 39.36 -12.49
C LYS A 383 -2.56 40.14 -13.78
N GLN A 384 -3.81 40.36 -14.16
CA GLN A 384 -4.24 41.13 -15.35
C GLN A 384 -4.60 42.56 -15.01
N LEU A 385 -4.69 42.91 -13.73
CA LEU A 385 -4.79 44.26 -13.17
C LEU A 385 -3.40 44.83 -12.84
#